data_3ba10b29a992ad53b24d1922f426428c
#
_entry.id   3ba10b29a992ad53b24d1922f426428c
#
_cell.length_a   1.000
_cell.length_b   1.000
_cell.length_c   1.000
_cell.angle_alpha   90.00
_cell.angle_beta   90.00
_cell.angle_gamma   90.00
#
_symmetry.space_group_name_H-M   'P 1'
#
loop_
_entity.id
_entity.type
_entity.pdbx_description
1 polymer ?
#
loop_
_entity_poly.entity_id
_entity_poly.type
_entity_poly.pdbx_seq_one_letter_code
_entity_poly.pdbx_strand_id
1 'polypeptide(L)'
;MSNSKEMLEMYLYARRPLIYIHNFDFLAVDKIIAEANSENAEIVEFSNADGRMDFKNKTSIGNGEDLSVFLETFVSEDFSTLEKPYLIVLKEIHDSLTDKKIYSLLQTIVQRVKLDIRKAESEYMVTVIIVDSKMVIPPELERITTLVDIRPPQEDEINMIIDEFCR
;
A
#
# COMPACT_ATOMS: atom_id res chain seq x y z
N MET A 1 -14.84 9.86 5.67
CA MET A 1 -14.47 8.65 4.89
C MET A 1 -14.41 8.88 3.39
N SER A 2 -15.38 9.57 2.77
CA SER A 2 -15.34 9.92 1.33
C SER A 2 -14.05 10.67 0.94
N ASN A 3 -13.63 11.63 1.75
CA ASN A 3 -12.43 12.44 1.49
C ASN A 3 -11.13 11.60 1.48
N SER A 4 -11.01 10.62 2.37
CA SER A 4 -9.81 9.75 2.43
C SER A 4 -9.72 8.81 1.22
N LYS A 5 -10.85 8.27 0.79
CA LYS A 5 -10.94 7.48 -0.44
C LYS A 5 -10.54 8.30 -1.67
N GLU A 6 -11.12 9.47 -1.82
CA GLU A 6 -10.84 10.38 -2.94
C GLU A 6 -9.37 10.82 -2.97
N MET A 7 -8.80 11.09 -1.80
CA MET A 7 -7.40 11.44 -1.67
C MET A 7 -6.49 10.28 -2.10
N LEU A 8 -6.76 9.07 -1.63
CA LEU A 8 -5.99 7.89 -2.03
C LEU A 8 -6.13 7.60 -3.53
N GLU A 9 -7.33 7.67 -4.06
CA GLU A 9 -7.60 7.52 -5.49
C GLU A 9 -6.82 8.54 -6.32
N MET A 10 -6.77 9.79 -5.89
CA MET A 10 -6.00 10.84 -6.55
C MET A 10 -4.49 10.53 -6.54
N TYR A 11 -3.95 10.05 -5.42
CA TYR A 11 -2.53 9.69 -5.35
C TYR A 11 -2.19 8.46 -6.19
N LEU A 12 -3.06 7.48 -6.25
CA LEU A 12 -2.91 6.32 -7.15
C LEU A 12 -2.93 6.77 -8.62
N TYR A 13 -3.86 7.64 -8.97
CA TYR A 13 -3.94 8.22 -10.32
C TYR A 13 -2.70 9.06 -10.66
N ALA A 14 -2.18 9.84 -9.70
CA ALA A 14 -0.98 10.65 -9.86
C ALA A 14 0.31 9.82 -9.90
N ARG A 15 0.21 8.50 -9.83
CA ARG A 15 1.35 7.57 -9.89
C ARG A 15 2.38 7.81 -8.77
N ARG A 16 1.93 8.05 -7.55
CA ARG A 16 2.80 8.13 -6.38
C ARG A 16 3.33 6.74 -6.05
N PRO A 17 4.65 6.52 -6.05
CA PRO A 17 5.21 5.17 -5.97
C PRO A 17 5.16 4.54 -4.58
N LEU A 18 5.23 5.34 -3.54
CA LEU A 18 5.21 4.91 -2.14
C LEU A 18 4.26 5.79 -1.34
N ILE A 19 3.21 5.18 -0.81
CA ILE A 19 2.18 5.84 -0.02
C ILE A 19 2.24 5.29 1.40
N TYR A 20 2.22 6.16 2.40
CA TYR A 20 2.21 5.81 3.81
C TYR A 20 0.88 6.24 4.44
N ILE A 21 0.16 5.27 4.97
CA ILE A 21 -1.10 5.48 5.69
C ILE A 21 -0.88 5.22 7.17
N HIS A 22 -0.92 6.28 7.97
CA HIS A 22 -0.82 6.18 9.41
C HIS A 22 -2.22 6.00 10.02
N ASN A 23 -2.55 4.78 10.38
CA ASN A 23 -3.83 4.45 11.02
C ASN A 23 -3.75 3.08 11.70
N PHE A 24 -4.52 2.89 12.76
CA PHE A 24 -4.61 1.64 13.51
C PHE A 24 -5.85 0.80 13.17
N ASP A 25 -6.82 1.38 12.49
CA ASP A 25 -8.02 0.66 12.04
C ASP A 25 -7.80 0.05 10.65
N PHE A 26 -7.18 -1.12 10.63
CA PHE A 26 -6.80 -1.79 9.39
C PHE A 26 -8.01 -2.24 8.55
N LEU A 27 -9.14 -2.56 9.17
CA LEU A 27 -10.36 -2.92 8.42
C LEU A 27 -10.91 -1.72 7.66
N ALA A 28 -10.95 -0.55 8.30
CA ALA A 28 -11.37 0.69 7.65
C ALA A 28 -10.41 1.08 6.51
N VAL A 29 -9.10 0.94 6.74
CA VAL A 29 -8.08 1.21 5.71
C VAL A 29 -8.19 0.25 4.54
N ASP A 30 -8.39 -1.03 4.78
CA ASP A 30 -8.59 -2.03 3.72
C ASP A 30 -9.81 -1.71 2.85
N LYS A 31 -10.90 -1.27 3.46
CA LYS A 31 -12.09 -0.82 2.74
C LYS A 31 -11.77 0.38 1.85
N ILE A 32 -11.03 1.36 2.36
CA ILE A 32 -10.62 2.55 1.61
C ILE A 32 -9.72 2.15 0.43
N ILE A 33 -8.75 1.26 0.64
CA ILE A 33 -7.86 0.76 -0.43
C ILE A 33 -8.68 0.03 -1.50
N ALA A 34 -9.58 -0.84 -1.11
CA ALA A 34 -10.44 -1.56 -2.05
C ALA A 34 -11.33 -0.63 -2.87
N GLU A 35 -11.92 0.37 -2.24
CA GLU A 35 -12.78 1.36 -2.90
C GLU A 35 -12.00 2.34 -3.79
N ALA A 36 -10.77 2.69 -3.41
CA ALA A 36 -9.89 3.56 -4.21
C ALA A 36 -9.25 2.84 -5.40
N ASN A 37 -9.34 1.52 -5.45
CA ASN A 37 -8.79 0.68 -6.52
C ASN A 37 -9.66 0.71 -7.78
N SER A 38 -9.81 1.89 -8.36
CA SER A 38 -10.67 2.12 -9.53
C SER A 38 -10.17 1.44 -10.81
N GLU A 39 -8.87 1.23 -10.94
CA GLU A 39 -8.24 0.57 -12.08
C GLU A 39 -8.21 -0.95 -11.96
N ASN A 40 -8.84 -1.51 -10.94
CA ASN A 40 -8.85 -2.94 -10.64
C ASN A 40 -7.44 -3.55 -10.57
N ALA A 41 -6.55 -2.88 -9.84
CA ALA A 41 -5.20 -3.36 -9.58
C ALA A 41 -5.21 -4.69 -8.83
N GLU A 42 -4.23 -5.51 -9.10
CA GLU A 42 -3.95 -6.68 -8.29
C GLU A 42 -3.30 -6.28 -6.97
N ILE A 43 -3.81 -6.78 -5.84
CA ILE A 43 -3.33 -6.39 -4.52
C ILE A 43 -2.75 -7.60 -3.79
N VAL A 44 -1.50 -7.46 -3.36
CA VAL A 44 -0.84 -8.41 -2.46
C VAL A 44 -0.57 -7.74 -1.13
N GLU A 45 -0.77 -8.46 -0.04
CA GLU A 45 -0.58 -7.97 1.32
C GLU A 45 0.53 -8.72 2.04
N PHE A 46 1.27 -8.02 2.86
CA PHE A 46 2.27 -8.60 3.77
C PHE A 46 2.20 -7.95 5.14
N SER A 47 2.29 -8.75 6.20
CA SER A 47 2.55 -8.29 7.55
C SER A 47 3.59 -9.18 8.22
N ASN A 48 4.32 -8.64 9.22
CA ASN A 48 5.29 -9.44 9.97
C ASN A 48 4.63 -10.58 10.77
N ALA A 49 3.36 -10.41 11.15
CA ALA A 49 2.62 -11.41 11.90
C ALA A 49 2.14 -12.59 11.03
N ASP A 50 1.61 -12.29 9.85
CA ASP A 50 0.91 -13.26 9.01
C ASP A 50 1.67 -13.65 7.73
N GLY A 51 2.75 -12.93 7.40
CA GLY A 51 3.47 -13.11 6.15
C GLY A 51 2.66 -12.63 4.94
N ARG A 52 2.89 -13.25 3.80
CA ARG A 52 2.19 -12.94 2.56
C ARG A 52 0.75 -13.45 2.58
N MET A 53 -0.18 -12.58 2.24
CA MET A 53 -1.62 -12.88 2.26
C MET A 53 -2.29 -12.40 0.99
N ASP A 54 -3.37 -13.09 0.61
CA ASP A 54 -4.32 -12.57 -0.35
C ASP A 54 -5.13 -11.45 0.29
N PHE A 55 -5.10 -10.27 -0.29
CA PHE A 55 -5.74 -9.07 0.28
C PHE A 55 -7.26 -9.21 0.39
N LYS A 56 -7.88 -9.80 -0.62
CA LYS A 56 -9.35 -9.92 -0.66
C LYS A 56 -9.90 -10.96 0.31
N ASN A 57 -9.28 -12.15 0.32
CA ASN A 57 -9.77 -13.30 1.09
C ASN A 57 -9.11 -13.43 2.46
N LYS A 58 -8.06 -12.66 2.73
CA LYS A 58 -7.28 -12.70 3.98
C LYS A 58 -6.75 -14.10 4.32
N THR A 59 -6.36 -14.84 3.29
CA THR A 59 -5.76 -16.16 3.43
C THR A 59 -4.25 -16.10 3.19
N SER A 60 -3.48 -16.86 3.96
CA SER A 60 -2.03 -16.95 3.79
C SER A 60 -1.66 -17.61 2.47
N ILE A 61 -0.72 -17.01 1.74
CA ILE A 61 -0.24 -17.49 0.44
C ILE A 61 1.23 -17.93 0.51
N GLY A 62 1.95 -17.58 1.53
CA GLY A 62 3.40 -17.81 1.60
C GLY A 62 3.79 -19.00 2.48
N ASN A 63 5.09 -19.28 2.50
CA ASN A 63 5.72 -20.31 3.32
C ASN A 63 6.35 -19.71 4.60
N GLY A 64 5.85 -18.58 5.10
CA GLY A 64 6.41 -17.91 6.27
C GLY A 64 7.69 -17.13 5.97
N GLU A 65 7.83 -16.62 4.77
CA GLU A 65 8.93 -15.76 4.36
C GLU A 65 8.94 -14.45 5.18
N ASP A 66 10.12 -13.92 5.44
CA ASP A 66 10.25 -12.61 6.08
C ASP A 66 10.08 -11.46 5.08
N LEU A 67 9.99 -10.23 5.58
CA LEU A 67 9.79 -9.03 4.76
C LEU A 67 10.87 -8.86 3.70
N SER A 68 12.13 -9.13 4.02
CA SER A 68 13.22 -8.97 3.08
C SER A 68 13.10 -9.92 1.89
N VAL A 69 12.77 -11.17 2.13
CA VAL A 69 12.54 -12.18 1.08
C VAL A 69 11.35 -11.79 0.21
N PHE A 70 10.25 -11.35 0.83
CA PHE A 70 9.08 -10.86 0.12
C PHE A 70 9.41 -9.69 -0.81
N LEU A 71 10.14 -8.69 -0.32
CA LEU A 71 10.54 -7.52 -1.14
C LEU A 71 11.54 -7.88 -2.24
N GLU A 72 12.44 -8.82 -1.99
CA GLU A 72 13.40 -9.29 -3.00
C GLU A 72 12.70 -9.88 -4.23
N THR A 73 11.54 -10.51 -4.07
CA THR A 73 10.78 -11.02 -5.22
C THR A 73 10.38 -9.91 -6.18
N PHE A 74 10.04 -8.72 -5.67
CA PHE A 74 9.66 -7.58 -6.50
C PHE A 74 10.85 -6.86 -7.12
N VAL A 75 12.04 -6.94 -6.52
CA VAL A 75 13.25 -6.38 -7.12
C VAL A 75 13.64 -7.11 -8.40
N SER A 76 13.37 -8.40 -8.49
CA SER A 76 13.63 -9.22 -9.68
C SER A 76 12.54 -9.15 -10.75
N GLU A 77 11.35 -8.60 -10.45
CA GLU A 77 10.24 -8.51 -11.39
C GLU A 77 10.51 -7.48 -12.50
N ASP A 78 10.00 -7.77 -13.69
CA ASP A 78 9.95 -6.84 -14.81
C ASP A 78 8.55 -6.21 -14.88
N PHE A 79 8.42 -5.01 -14.35
CA PHE A 79 7.14 -4.31 -14.30
C PHE A 79 6.67 -3.76 -15.64
N SER A 80 7.53 -3.75 -16.66
CA SER A 80 7.15 -3.32 -18.00
C SER A 80 6.16 -4.27 -18.67
N THR A 81 6.09 -5.51 -18.21
CA THR A 81 5.22 -6.56 -18.77
C THR A 81 3.86 -6.66 -18.08
N LEU A 82 3.60 -5.84 -17.07
CA LEU A 82 2.33 -5.88 -16.34
C LEU A 82 1.16 -5.46 -17.24
N GLU A 83 0.10 -6.24 -17.21
CA GLU A 83 -1.13 -5.96 -17.97
C GLU A 83 -2.10 -5.06 -17.22
N LYS A 84 -1.94 -4.94 -15.89
CA LYS A 84 -2.76 -4.11 -15.00
C LYS A 84 -1.94 -3.54 -13.85
N PRO A 85 -2.43 -2.50 -13.17
CA PRO A 85 -1.77 -1.96 -12.00
C PRO A 85 -1.61 -3.00 -10.90
N TYR A 86 -0.59 -2.82 -10.05
CA TYR A 86 -0.26 -3.72 -8.95
C TYR A 86 -0.06 -2.93 -7.66
N LEU A 87 -0.72 -3.32 -6.60
CA LEU A 87 -0.58 -2.71 -5.28
C LEU A 87 0.08 -3.69 -4.31
N ILE A 88 1.16 -3.25 -3.67
CA ILE A 88 1.83 -3.99 -2.59
C ILE A 88 1.48 -3.32 -1.28
N VAL A 89 0.69 -3.98 -0.43
CA VAL A 89 0.26 -3.45 0.86
C VAL A 89 1.09 -4.07 1.97
N LEU A 90 1.84 -3.24 2.70
CA LEU A 90 2.70 -3.64 3.79
C LEU A 90 2.12 -3.12 5.11
N LYS A 91 1.75 -4.03 6.02
CA LYS A 91 1.13 -3.68 7.30
C LYS A 91 2.05 -3.92 8.47
N GLU A 92 2.07 -2.95 9.40
CA GLU A 92 2.79 -3.04 10.67
C GLU A 92 4.27 -3.42 10.52
N ILE A 93 4.95 -2.74 9.59
CA ILE A 93 6.38 -2.97 9.31
C ILE A 93 7.30 -1.91 9.93
N HIS A 94 6.78 -1.06 10.83
CA HIS A 94 7.54 0.08 11.39
C HIS A 94 8.87 -0.32 12.02
N ASP A 95 8.95 -1.47 12.71
CA ASP A 95 10.20 -1.94 13.30
C ASP A 95 11.24 -2.34 12.23
N SER A 96 10.80 -2.72 11.04
CA SER A 96 11.65 -3.11 9.94
C SER A 96 12.09 -1.93 9.07
N LEU A 97 11.37 -0.81 9.08
CA LEU A 97 11.65 0.34 8.20
C LEU A 97 12.98 1.03 8.50
N THR A 98 13.51 0.90 9.69
CA THR A 98 14.84 1.42 10.07
C THR A 98 15.99 0.50 9.67
N ASP A 99 15.69 -0.73 9.24
CA ASP A 99 16.68 -1.66 8.72
C ASP A 99 17.12 -1.22 7.32
N LYS A 100 18.44 -1.05 7.17
CA LYS A 100 19.06 -0.63 5.90
C LYS A 100 18.67 -1.54 4.73
N LYS A 101 18.61 -2.84 4.95
CA LYS A 101 18.21 -3.80 3.91
C LYS A 101 16.78 -3.51 3.42
N ILE A 102 15.86 -3.26 4.35
CA ILE A 102 14.44 -3.03 4.04
C ILE A 102 14.24 -1.71 3.29
N TYR A 103 14.75 -0.57 3.82
CA TYR A 103 14.54 0.68 3.11
C TYR A 103 15.29 0.76 1.78
N SER A 104 16.44 0.06 1.66
CA SER A 104 17.16 -0.04 0.39
C SER A 104 16.37 -0.84 -0.66
N LEU A 105 15.71 -1.93 -0.25
CA LEU A 105 14.83 -2.70 -1.13
C LEU A 105 13.63 -1.86 -1.61
N LEU A 106 13.00 -1.11 -0.71
CA LEU A 106 11.89 -0.21 -1.07
C LEU A 106 12.34 0.88 -2.05
N GLN A 107 13.51 1.50 -1.82
CA GLN A 107 14.08 2.46 -2.76
C GLN A 107 14.33 1.83 -4.12
N THR A 108 14.87 0.62 -4.16
CA THR A 108 15.17 -0.10 -5.40
C THR A 108 13.90 -0.41 -6.17
N ILE A 109 12.84 -0.88 -5.51
CA ILE A 109 11.54 -1.14 -6.13
C ILE A 109 10.98 0.14 -6.76
N VAL A 110 10.96 1.24 -6.00
CA VAL A 110 10.44 2.53 -6.49
C VAL A 110 11.24 3.05 -7.68
N GLN A 111 12.56 2.99 -7.63
CA GLN A 111 13.42 3.43 -8.75
C GLN A 111 13.21 2.55 -9.98
N ARG A 112 13.12 1.26 -9.80
CA ARG A 112 12.91 0.30 -10.88
C ARG A 112 11.56 0.50 -11.56
N VAL A 113 10.50 0.65 -10.79
CA VAL A 113 9.16 0.97 -11.32
C VAL A 113 9.21 2.22 -12.20
N LYS A 114 9.88 3.28 -11.75
CA LYS A 114 10.02 4.51 -12.54
C LYS A 114 10.80 4.30 -13.84
N LEU A 115 11.82 3.46 -13.83
CA LEU A 115 12.61 3.14 -15.03
C LEU A 115 11.83 2.28 -16.01
N ASP A 116 11.16 1.25 -15.53
CA ASP A 116 10.40 0.33 -16.37
C ASP A 116 9.21 1.03 -17.02
N ILE A 117 8.51 1.92 -16.31
CA ILE A 117 7.44 2.73 -16.86
C ILE A 117 7.94 3.68 -17.97
N ARG A 118 9.13 4.25 -17.83
CA ARG A 118 9.71 5.11 -18.89
C ARG A 118 10.05 4.35 -20.17
N LYS A 119 10.38 3.07 -20.05
CA LYS A 119 10.74 2.21 -21.19
C LYS A 119 9.56 1.53 -21.85
N ALA A 120 8.49 1.31 -21.07
CA ALA A 120 7.32 0.58 -21.54
C ALA A 120 6.31 1.51 -22.20
N GLU A 121 5.59 0.99 -23.18
CA GLU A 121 4.40 1.62 -23.75
C GLU A 121 3.19 1.49 -22.80
N SER A 122 3.32 0.69 -21.74
CA SER A 122 2.28 0.45 -20.74
C SER A 122 2.16 1.62 -19.77
N GLU A 123 0.94 2.03 -19.50
CA GLU A 123 0.59 3.04 -18.49
C GLU A 123 0.47 2.44 -17.08
N TYR A 124 0.57 1.13 -16.92
CA TYR A 124 0.39 0.45 -15.66
C TYR A 124 1.60 0.57 -14.74
N MET A 125 1.33 0.59 -13.46
CA MET A 125 2.30 0.91 -12.44
C MET A 125 2.15 0.03 -11.20
N VAL A 126 3.27 -0.18 -10.52
CA VAL A 126 3.30 -0.76 -9.17
C VAL A 126 3.34 0.37 -8.15
N THR A 127 2.48 0.28 -7.13
CA THR A 127 2.46 1.20 -6.00
C THR A 127 2.64 0.41 -4.71
N VAL A 128 3.52 0.87 -3.83
CA VAL A 128 3.69 0.34 -2.49
C VAL A 128 2.89 1.19 -1.51
N ILE A 129 2.02 0.55 -0.72
CA ILE A 129 1.23 1.20 0.32
C ILE A 129 1.64 0.62 1.67
N ILE A 130 2.21 1.46 2.53
CA ILE A 130 2.52 1.09 3.91
C ILE A 130 1.34 1.53 4.79
N VAL A 131 0.80 0.60 5.57
CA VAL A 131 -0.26 0.87 6.55
C VAL A 131 0.27 0.53 7.93
N ASP A 132 0.40 1.52 8.77
CA ASP A 132 1.05 1.35 10.07
C ASP A 132 0.36 2.15 11.18
N SER A 133 0.32 1.58 12.37
CA SER A 133 -0.16 2.24 13.57
C SER A 133 0.83 3.25 14.15
N LYS A 134 2.09 3.18 13.73
CA LYS A 134 3.15 4.11 14.11
C LYS A 134 3.71 4.84 12.90
N MET A 135 4.00 6.12 13.08
CA MET A 135 4.63 6.93 12.04
C MET A 135 6.15 6.76 12.11
N VAL A 136 6.70 5.91 11.27
CA VAL A 136 8.15 5.71 11.13
C VAL A 136 8.52 5.84 9.66
N ILE A 137 9.12 6.98 9.30
CA ILE A 137 9.60 7.23 7.93
C ILE A 137 11.10 7.56 8.02
N PRO A 138 11.98 6.63 7.64
CA PRO A 138 13.41 6.91 7.65
C PRO A 138 13.76 8.00 6.65
N PRO A 139 14.81 8.81 6.91
CA PRO A 139 15.20 9.92 6.01
C PRO A 139 15.41 9.48 4.57
N GLU A 140 15.85 8.26 4.35
CA GLU A 140 16.10 7.67 3.03
C GLU A 140 14.82 7.48 2.21
N LEU A 141 13.66 7.38 2.86
CA LEU A 141 12.37 7.22 2.21
C LEU A 141 11.53 8.50 2.14
N GLU A 142 11.91 9.56 2.85
CA GLU A 142 11.09 10.79 2.95
C GLU A 142 10.76 11.41 1.58
N ARG A 143 11.72 11.46 0.67
CA ARG A 143 11.54 12.09 -0.65
C ARG A 143 10.60 11.34 -1.57
N ILE A 144 10.47 10.04 -1.37
CA ILE A 144 9.66 9.17 -2.23
C ILE A 144 8.32 8.80 -1.60
N THR A 145 8.10 9.16 -0.34
CA THR A 145 6.91 8.82 0.43
C THR A 145 5.86 9.92 0.35
N THR A 146 4.64 9.53 0.03
CA THR A 146 3.45 10.40 0.13
C THR A 146 2.64 9.96 1.36
N LEU A 147 2.49 10.88 2.31
CA LEU A 147 1.72 10.63 3.52
C LEU A 147 0.23 10.86 3.27
N VAL A 148 -0.58 9.87 3.64
CA VAL A 148 -2.04 9.97 3.65
C VAL A 148 -2.53 9.91 5.09
N ASP A 149 -3.15 10.99 5.54
CA ASP A 149 -3.76 11.07 6.86
C ASP A 149 -5.24 10.72 6.73
N ILE A 150 -5.59 9.55 7.27
CA ILE A 150 -7.00 9.13 7.34
C ILE A 150 -7.56 9.64 8.65
N ARG A 151 -8.40 10.67 8.55
CA ARG A 151 -9.05 11.29 9.70
C ARG A 151 -10.13 10.36 10.28
N PRO A 152 -10.35 10.39 11.60
CA PRO A 152 -11.48 9.71 12.20
C PRO A 152 -12.80 10.22 11.58
N PRO A 153 -13.85 9.36 11.53
CA PRO A 153 -15.12 9.74 10.94
C PRO A 153 -15.71 10.96 11.65
N GLN A 154 -16.27 11.88 10.86
CA GLN A 154 -16.96 13.05 11.36
C GLN A 154 -18.33 12.66 11.95
N GLU A 155 -18.93 13.56 12.73
CA GLU A 155 -20.21 13.30 13.41
C GLU A 155 -21.32 12.86 12.43
N ASP A 156 -21.40 13.49 11.27
CA ASP A 156 -22.37 13.12 10.23
C ASP A 156 -22.13 11.70 9.69
N GLU A 157 -20.88 11.32 9.51
CA GLU A 157 -20.52 9.96 9.05
C GLU A 157 -20.82 8.92 10.12
N ILE A 158 -20.60 9.24 11.41
CA ILE A 158 -20.94 8.36 12.54
C ILE A 158 -22.46 8.15 12.59
N ASN A 159 -23.24 9.19 12.40
CA ASN A 159 -24.70 9.11 12.38
C ASN A 159 -25.20 8.25 11.22
N MET A 160 -24.62 8.37 10.03
CA MET A 160 -24.93 7.49 8.90
C MET A 160 -24.65 6.02 9.19
N ILE A 161 -23.49 5.72 9.81
CA ILE A 161 -23.13 4.35 10.20
C ILE A 161 -24.12 3.81 11.24
N ILE A 162 -24.51 4.61 12.24
CA ILE A 162 -25.50 4.23 13.26
C ILE A 162 -26.86 3.95 12.60
N ASP A 163 -27.28 4.78 11.67
CA ASP A 163 -28.55 4.60 10.96
C ASP A 163 -28.57 3.31 10.13
N GLU A 164 -27.45 2.96 9.48
CA GLU A 164 -27.31 1.70 8.76
C GLU A 164 -27.40 0.49 9.70
N PHE A 165 -26.81 0.57 10.88
CA PHE A 165 -26.85 -0.51 11.87
C PHE A 165 -28.22 -0.65 12.55
N CYS A 166 -29.00 0.43 12.65
CA CYS A 166 -30.32 0.42 13.28
C CYS A 166 -31.47 0.06 12.31
N ARG A 167 -31.16 -0.15 11.06
CA ARG A 167 -32.12 -0.62 10.04
C ARG A 167 -32.06 -2.12 9.86
#